data_547b964806a3489fdafe308a0eff5d79
#
_entry.id   547b964806a3489fdafe308a0eff5d79
#
_cell.length_a   1.000
_cell.length_b   1.000
_cell.length_c   1.000
_cell.angle_alpha   90.00
_cell.angle_beta   90.00
_cell.angle_gamma   90.00
#
_symmetry.space_group_name_H-M   'P 1'
#
loop_
_entity.id
_entity.type
_entity.pdbx_description
1 polymer ?
#
loop_
_entity_poly.entity_id
_entity_poly.type
_entity_poly.pdbx_seq_one_letter_code
_entity_poly.pdbx_strand_id
1 'polypeptide(L)'
;MASVVALFDDLLLGSNVLGMLRAAGHEALLAGADVHADGADVMIVDLATGGFDGVALVERLRAAGELEGTRTLGVYSHVDVDTKKRADAAGFDLVVPRSRMAREGAALIERLAG
;
A
#
# COMPACT_ATOMS: atom_id res chain seq x y z
N MET A 1 7.81 -13.80 7.18
CA MET A 1 6.41 -13.40 7.34
C MET A 1 6.33 -11.92 7.68
N ALA A 2 5.53 -11.16 6.93
CA ALA A 2 5.36 -9.73 7.15
C ALA A 2 3.96 -9.41 7.69
N SER A 3 3.85 -8.33 8.44
CA SER A 3 2.58 -7.74 8.86
C SER A 3 2.23 -6.60 7.89
N VAL A 4 1.08 -6.70 7.24
CA VAL A 4 0.67 -5.79 6.17
C VAL A 4 -0.69 -5.18 6.48
N VAL A 5 -0.77 -3.86 6.37
CA VAL A 5 -2.02 -3.10 6.40
C VAL A 5 -2.29 -2.61 5.00
N ALA A 6 -3.47 -2.90 4.45
CA ALA A 6 -3.82 -2.54 3.08
C ALA A 6 -5.06 -1.64 3.04
N LEU A 7 -4.97 -0.57 2.26
CA LEU A 7 -6.01 0.41 2.10
C LEU A 7 -6.47 0.43 0.64
N PHE A 8 -7.57 -0.26 0.36
CA PHE A 8 -8.18 -0.35 -0.97
C PHE A 8 -9.63 0.09 -0.94
N ASP A 9 -10.01 0.93 -1.88
CA ASP A 9 -11.42 1.29 -2.10
C ASP A 9 -12.10 0.24 -3.00
N ASP A 10 -11.35 -0.32 -3.94
CA ASP A 10 -11.81 -1.45 -4.75
C ASP A 10 -11.71 -2.74 -3.94
N LEU A 11 -12.85 -3.19 -3.42
CA LEU A 11 -12.90 -4.36 -2.54
C LEU A 11 -12.53 -5.67 -3.24
N LEU A 12 -12.78 -5.77 -4.55
CA LEU A 12 -12.39 -6.95 -5.30
C LEU A 12 -10.87 -7.06 -5.41
N LEU A 13 -10.23 -5.97 -5.79
CA LEU A 13 -8.76 -5.92 -5.84
C LEU A 13 -8.16 -6.12 -4.44
N GLY A 14 -8.72 -5.46 -3.44
CA GLY A 14 -8.27 -5.58 -2.05
C GLY A 14 -8.37 -7.02 -1.55
N SER A 15 -9.48 -7.70 -1.79
CA SER A 15 -9.67 -9.10 -1.40
C SER A 15 -8.70 -10.03 -2.10
N ASN A 16 -8.45 -9.80 -3.39
CA ASN A 16 -7.50 -10.60 -4.16
C ASN A 16 -6.07 -10.44 -3.64
N VAL A 17 -5.68 -9.20 -3.35
CA VAL A 17 -4.36 -8.92 -2.79
C VAL A 17 -4.21 -9.57 -1.41
N LEU A 18 -5.21 -9.42 -0.55
CA LEU A 18 -5.19 -10.06 0.78
C LEU A 18 -5.04 -11.57 0.68
N GLY A 19 -5.83 -12.20 -0.18
CA GLY A 19 -5.78 -13.64 -0.37
C GLY A 19 -4.40 -14.12 -0.83
N MET A 20 -3.81 -13.40 -1.76
CA MET A 20 -2.47 -13.69 -2.27
C MET A 20 -1.41 -13.57 -1.17
N LEU A 21 -1.46 -12.52 -0.38
CA LEU A 21 -0.50 -12.29 0.70
C LEU A 21 -0.63 -13.32 1.81
N ARG A 22 -1.85 -13.64 2.21
CA ARG A 22 -2.13 -14.67 3.22
C ARG A 22 -1.68 -16.04 2.75
N ALA A 23 -1.90 -16.38 1.48
CA ALA A 23 -1.44 -17.63 0.90
C ALA A 23 0.09 -17.74 0.91
N ALA A 24 0.79 -16.62 0.85
CA ALA A 24 2.26 -16.56 0.92
C ALA A 24 2.78 -16.51 2.37
N GLY A 25 1.91 -16.61 3.37
CA GLY A 25 2.29 -16.66 4.77
C GLY A 25 2.37 -15.31 5.47
N HIS A 26 1.94 -14.22 4.84
CA HIS A 26 1.92 -12.90 5.47
C HIS A 26 0.63 -12.68 6.25
N GLU A 27 0.70 -11.86 7.30
CA GLU A 27 -0.48 -11.34 7.97
C GLU A 27 -0.92 -10.08 7.21
N ALA A 28 -2.16 -10.05 6.75
CA ALA A 28 -2.65 -8.93 5.97
C ALA A 28 -4.08 -8.57 6.40
N LEU A 29 -4.31 -7.27 6.59
CA LEU A 29 -5.61 -6.72 6.99
C LEU A 29 -6.00 -5.59 6.04
N LEU A 30 -7.29 -5.52 5.68
CA LEU A 30 -7.86 -4.34 5.03
C LEU A 30 -8.24 -3.33 6.11
N ALA A 31 -7.96 -2.06 5.83
CA ALA A 31 -8.27 -0.95 6.74
C ALA A 31 -9.04 0.15 6.00
N GLY A 32 -9.69 1.02 6.75
CA GLY A 32 -10.36 2.21 6.23
C GLY A 32 -9.43 3.43 6.19
N ALA A 33 -9.95 4.57 5.72
CA ALA A 33 -9.17 5.80 5.56
C ALA A 33 -8.72 6.44 6.89
N ASP A 34 -9.25 5.96 8.02
CA ASP A 34 -8.83 6.35 9.36
C ASP A 34 -7.72 5.43 9.91
N VAL A 35 -7.07 4.70 9.05
CA VAL A 35 -6.05 3.71 9.40
C VAL A 35 -4.88 4.32 10.15
N HIS A 36 -4.30 3.51 11.05
CA HIS A 36 -3.00 3.73 11.64
C HIS A 36 -2.09 2.59 11.23
N ALA A 37 -0.78 2.87 11.13
CA ALA A 37 0.18 1.84 10.71
C ALA A 37 0.38 0.76 11.77
N ASP A 38 0.26 1.12 13.05
CA ASP A 38 0.33 0.22 14.22
C ASP A 38 1.53 -0.73 14.21
N GLY A 39 2.66 -0.25 13.71
CA GLY A 39 3.88 -1.06 13.64
C GLY A 39 3.89 -2.10 12.53
N ALA A 40 2.99 -2.01 11.56
CA ALA A 40 3.02 -2.91 10.40
C ALA A 40 4.36 -2.80 9.65
N ASP A 41 4.80 -3.90 9.05
CA ASP A 41 6.02 -3.90 8.25
C ASP A 41 5.81 -3.14 6.93
N VAL A 42 4.64 -3.28 6.32
CA VAL A 42 4.30 -2.63 5.05
C VAL A 42 2.87 -2.10 5.11
N MET A 43 2.68 -0.90 4.60
CA MET A 43 1.36 -0.31 4.33
C MET A 43 1.17 -0.20 2.82
N ILE A 44 0.12 -0.87 2.31
CA ILE A 44 -0.26 -0.77 0.90
C ILE A 44 -1.38 0.25 0.78
N VAL A 45 -1.24 1.19 -0.15
CA VAL A 45 -2.22 2.27 -0.35
C VAL A 45 -2.66 2.31 -1.80
N ASP A 46 -3.97 2.17 -2.02
CA ASP A 46 -4.56 2.32 -3.34
C ASP A 46 -4.60 3.80 -3.71
N LEU A 47 -3.86 4.17 -4.75
CA LEU A 47 -3.78 5.53 -5.26
C LEU A 47 -4.68 5.75 -6.47
N ALA A 48 -5.35 4.69 -6.94
CA ALA A 48 -6.17 4.73 -8.14
C ALA A 48 -7.66 5.01 -7.85
N THR A 49 -8.00 5.27 -6.61
CA THR A 49 -9.38 5.52 -6.19
C THR A 49 -9.69 7.01 -6.05
N GLY A 50 -10.95 7.39 -6.29
CA GLY A 50 -11.47 8.71 -5.95
C GLY A 50 -12.06 8.78 -4.54
N GLY A 51 -12.11 7.66 -3.81
CA GLY A 51 -12.71 7.59 -2.48
C GLY A 51 -11.89 8.22 -1.37
N PHE A 52 -10.59 8.33 -1.56
CA PHE A 52 -9.67 9.00 -0.62
C PHE A 52 -8.38 9.40 -1.33
N ASP A 53 -7.66 10.35 -0.76
CA ASP A 53 -6.34 10.76 -1.27
C ASP A 53 -5.24 10.01 -0.51
N GLY A 54 -4.76 8.92 -1.10
CA GLY A 54 -3.75 8.05 -0.49
C GLY A 54 -2.40 8.73 -0.30
N VAL A 55 -2.03 9.64 -1.19
CA VAL A 55 -0.77 10.39 -1.06
C VAL A 55 -0.84 11.32 0.15
N ALA A 56 -1.93 12.08 0.28
CA ALA A 56 -2.13 12.97 1.43
C ALA A 56 -2.20 12.18 2.74
N LEU A 57 -2.81 11.00 2.74
CA LEU A 57 -2.86 10.13 3.90
C LEU A 57 -1.46 9.73 4.38
N VAL A 58 -0.62 9.30 3.46
CA VAL A 58 0.75 8.89 3.80
C VAL A 58 1.57 10.09 4.29
N GLU A 59 1.43 11.25 3.66
CA GLU A 59 2.09 12.47 4.12
C GLU A 59 1.70 12.82 5.56
N ARG A 60 0.41 12.70 5.88
CA ARG A 60 -0.11 12.96 7.23
C ARG A 60 0.45 11.96 8.25
N LEU A 61 0.43 10.67 7.93
CA LEU A 61 0.94 9.64 8.83
C LEU A 61 2.44 9.79 9.06
N ARG A 62 3.18 10.13 8.02
CA ARG A 62 4.61 10.35 8.10
C ARG A 62 4.93 11.57 8.98
N ALA A 63 4.20 12.66 8.81
CA ALA A 63 4.35 13.86 9.63
C ALA A 63 4.03 13.61 11.11
N ALA A 64 3.12 12.68 11.37
CA ALA A 64 2.76 12.28 12.75
C ALA A 64 3.74 11.26 13.36
N GLY A 65 4.77 10.83 12.61
CA GLY A 65 5.73 9.84 13.08
C GLY A 65 5.22 8.40 13.09
N GLU A 66 4.09 8.12 12.46
CA GLU A 66 3.45 6.80 12.50
C GLU A 66 4.02 5.79 11.51
N LEU A 67 4.89 6.22 10.60
CA LEU A 67 5.47 5.34 9.58
C LEU A 67 6.90 4.91 9.88
N GLU A 68 7.40 5.17 11.07
CA GLU A 68 8.72 4.69 11.47
C GLU A 68 8.73 3.16 11.48
N GLY A 69 9.65 2.57 10.71
CA GLY A 69 9.72 1.12 10.57
C GLY A 69 8.68 0.51 9.66
N THR A 70 7.79 1.31 9.05
CA THR A 70 6.78 0.85 8.09
C THR A 70 7.17 1.31 6.68
N ARG A 71 7.27 0.36 5.76
CA ARG A 71 7.48 0.66 4.33
C ARG A 71 6.14 0.95 3.67
N THR A 72 6.15 1.84 2.69
CA THR A 72 4.93 2.25 1.98
C THR A 72 4.96 1.79 0.53
N LEU A 73 3.89 1.13 0.10
CA LEU A 73 3.70 0.65 -1.26
C LEU A 73 2.44 1.29 -1.84
N GLY A 74 2.62 2.13 -2.85
CA GLY A 74 1.51 2.75 -3.57
C GLY A 74 1.11 1.93 -4.79
N VAL A 75 -0.19 1.76 -5.01
CA VAL A 75 -0.74 1.06 -6.17
C VAL A 75 -1.52 2.07 -7.01
N TYR A 76 -1.12 2.29 -8.25
CA TYR A 76 -1.71 3.33 -9.10
C TYR A 76 -2.20 2.75 -10.42
N SER A 77 -3.03 3.55 -11.13
CA SER A 77 -3.40 3.23 -12.51
C SER A 77 -2.24 3.62 -13.44
N HIS A 78 -1.80 2.71 -14.28
CA HIS A 78 -0.64 2.90 -15.16
C HIS A 78 -0.76 4.10 -16.11
N VAL A 79 -1.99 4.60 -16.33
CA VAL A 79 -2.22 5.79 -17.16
C VAL A 79 -2.10 7.10 -16.37
N ASP A 80 -2.05 7.04 -15.03
CA ASP A 80 -2.02 8.21 -14.16
C ASP A 80 -0.59 8.51 -13.72
N VAL A 81 0.19 9.09 -14.63
CA VAL A 81 1.60 9.43 -14.39
C VAL A 81 1.74 10.51 -13.31
N ASP A 82 0.79 11.44 -13.22
CA ASP A 82 0.85 12.51 -12.22
C ASP A 82 0.72 11.98 -10.80
N THR A 83 -0.17 11.03 -10.57
CA THR A 83 -0.31 10.38 -9.27
C THR A 83 0.99 9.65 -8.89
N LYS A 84 1.62 8.95 -9.84
CA LYS A 84 2.90 8.29 -9.57
C LYS A 84 3.98 9.30 -9.15
N LYS A 85 4.07 10.42 -9.85
CA LYS A 85 5.04 11.48 -9.50
C LYS A 85 4.78 12.06 -8.11
N ARG A 86 3.51 12.30 -7.77
CA ARG A 86 3.14 12.78 -6.43
C ARG A 86 3.56 11.79 -5.35
N ALA A 87 3.31 10.51 -5.56
CA ALA A 87 3.65 9.45 -4.61
C ALA A 87 5.17 9.33 -4.42
N ASP A 88 5.93 9.36 -5.52
CA ASP A 88 7.39 9.33 -5.46
C ASP A 88 7.92 10.54 -4.66
N ALA A 89 7.36 11.73 -4.91
CA ALA A 89 7.74 12.95 -4.20
C ALA A 89 7.34 12.93 -2.72
N ALA A 90 6.27 12.22 -2.37
CA ALA A 90 5.80 12.08 -0.99
C ALA A 90 6.61 11.05 -0.18
N GLY A 91 7.55 10.36 -0.81
CA GLY A 91 8.44 9.44 -0.13
C GLY A 91 7.93 8.01 -0.02
N PHE A 92 7.01 7.58 -0.89
CA PHE A 92 6.66 6.17 -0.96
C PHE A 92 7.89 5.33 -1.28
N ASP A 93 8.05 4.22 -0.60
CA ASP A 93 9.20 3.33 -0.82
C ASP A 93 9.11 2.62 -2.16
N LEU A 94 7.90 2.34 -2.64
CA LEU A 94 7.66 1.72 -3.93
C LEU A 94 6.29 2.13 -4.45
N VAL A 95 6.18 2.38 -5.76
CA VAL A 95 4.92 2.71 -6.42
C VAL A 95 4.80 1.85 -7.66
N VAL A 96 3.75 1.02 -7.73
CA VAL A 96 3.58 0.06 -8.82
C VAL A 96 2.18 0.16 -9.41
N PRO A 97 2.01 -0.19 -10.70
CA PRO A 97 0.66 -0.25 -11.27
C PRO A 97 -0.12 -1.47 -10.73
N ARG A 98 -1.45 -1.37 -10.78
CA ARG A 98 -2.35 -2.42 -10.31
C ARG A 98 -2.02 -3.81 -10.88
N SER A 99 -1.69 -3.87 -12.17
CA SER A 99 -1.35 -5.13 -12.83
C SER A 99 -0.12 -5.81 -12.22
N ARG A 100 0.88 -5.01 -11.86
CA ARG A 100 2.08 -5.54 -11.21
C ARG A 100 1.78 -6.01 -9.79
N MET A 101 0.96 -5.25 -9.06
CA MET A 101 0.53 -5.65 -7.71
C MET A 101 -0.23 -6.97 -7.74
N ALA A 102 -1.14 -7.14 -8.69
CA ALA A 102 -1.92 -8.37 -8.83
C ALA A 102 -1.04 -9.58 -9.17
N ARG A 103 0.05 -9.36 -9.91
CA ARG A 103 0.92 -10.42 -10.42
C ARG A 103 2.05 -10.76 -9.44
N GLU A 104 2.63 -9.75 -8.79
CA GLU A 104 3.87 -9.88 -8.03
C GLU A 104 3.77 -9.43 -6.58
N GLY A 105 2.56 -9.19 -6.08
CA GLY A 105 2.35 -8.56 -4.78
C GLY A 105 3.11 -9.23 -3.63
N ALA A 106 3.07 -10.55 -3.53
CA ALA A 106 3.76 -11.26 -2.46
C ALA A 106 5.28 -11.04 -2.50
N ALA A 107 5.87 -11.08 -3.70
CA ALA A 107 7.31 -10.84 -3.87
C ALA A 107 7.69 -9.40 -3.53
N LEU A 108 6.82 -8.43 -3.89
CA LEU A 108 7.03 -7.02 -3.55
C LEU A 108 7.02 -6.80 -2.04
N ILE A 109 6.09 -7.44 -1.34
CA ILE A 109 6.00 -7.36 0.12
C ILE A 109 7.25 -7.97 0.77
N GLU A 110 7.69 -9.13 0.33
CA GLU A 110 8.90 -9.77 0.84
C GLU A 110 10.12 -8.88 0.67
N ARG A 111 10.23 -8.23 -0.47
CA ARG A 111 11.32 -7.31 -0.78
C ARG A 111 11.31 -6.06 0.11
N LEU A 112 10.13 -5.49 0.38
CA LEU A 112 9.99 -4.30 1.22
C LEU A 112 10.19 -4.62 2.71
N ALA A 113 9.65 -5.76 3.17
CA ALA A 113 9.74 -6.17 4.58
C ALA A 113 11.11 -6.73 4.95
N GLY A 114 11.81 -7.26 3.97
CA GLY A 114 13.16 -7.80 4.15
C GLY A 114 14.21 -6.72 4.15
#